data_1da5aa0b6f578347c90a7657a2a0415d
#
_entry.id   1da5aa0b6f578347c90a7657a2a0415d
#
_cell.length_a   1.000
_cell.length_b   1.000
_cell.length_c   1.000
_cell.angle_alpha   90.00
_cell.angle_beta   90.00
_cell.angle_gamma   90.00
#
_symmetry.space_group_name_H-M   'P 1'
#
loop_
_entity.id
_entity.type
_entity.pdbx_description
1 polymer ?
#
loop_
_entity_poly.entity_id
_entity_poly.type
_entity_poly.pdbx_seq_one_letter_code
_entity_poly.pdbx_strand_id
1 'polypeptide(L)'
;VGKTELAKALAEFLFNDDTMMTRIDMSEYQERHSVSRLVGAPPGYVGYDEGGQLTEAVRRKPYSVVLLDEIEKAHPDVFNILLQVLDDGRLTDNKGRTVDFRNTIIIMTSNMGSQIIQENFSKAFDGEKVSEDVVEKTRREVIEMLKVQLKPYQAPIMAPKIGPVPAMLR
;
A
#
# COMPACT_ATOMS: atom_id res chain seq x y z
N VAL A 1 -7.65 -8.85 -10.89
CA VAL A 1 -6.69 -9.75 -11.52
C VAL A 1 -5.47 -8.93 -11.93
N GLY A 2 -4.24 -9.41 -11.68
CA GLY A 2 -3.00 -8.73 -12.08
C GLY A 2 -2.30 -7.88 -11.01
N LYS A 3 -2.99 -7.36 -9.98
CA LYS A 3 -2.38 -6.54 -8.92
C LYS A 3 -1.25 -7.27 -8.19
N THR A 4 -1.49 -8.51 -7.78
CA THR A 4 -0.51 -9.35 -7.08
C THR A 4 0.65 -9.74 -8.00
N GLU A 5 0.37 -10.07 -9.26
CA GLU A 5 1.40 -10.41 -10.25
C GLU A 5 2.31 -9.23 -10.55
N LEU A 6 1.76 -8.01 -10.60
CA LEU A 6 2.56 -6.79 -10.74
C LEU A 6 3.52 -6.61 -9.57
N ALA A 7 3.04 -6.83 -8.33
CA ALA A 7 3.88 -6.72 -7.14
C ALA A 7 4.99 -7.79 -7.10
N LYS A 8 4.70 -9.02 -7.53
CA LYS A 8 5.70 -10.08 -7.68
C LYS A 8 6.74 -9.75 -8.74
N ALA A 9 6.29 -9.33 -9.92
CA ALA A 9 7.19 -8.93 -11.00
C ALA A 9 8.11 -7.78 -10.58
N LEU A 10 7.58 -6.84 -9.78
CA LEU A 10 8.38 -5.76 -9.23
C LEU A 10 9.42 -6.26 -8.21
N ALA A 11 9.04 -7.21 -7.34
CA ALA A 11 9.97 -7.82 -6.39
C ALA A 11 11.09 -8.58 -7.11
N GLU A 12 10.75 -9.35 -8.13
CA GLU A 12 11.72 -10.05 -8.97
C GLU A 12 12.65 -9.07 -9.68
N PHE A 13 12.10 -8.01 -10.27
CA PHE A 13 12.90 -7.01 -10.99
C PHE A 13 13.87 -6.26 -10.09
N LEU A 14 13.45 -5.87 -8.88
CA LEU A 14 14.25 -5.04 -7.98
C LEU A 14 15.19 -5.84 -7.07
N PHE A 15 14.74 -7.02 -6.64
CA PHE A 15 15.45 -7.83 -5.65
C PHE A 15 15.91 -9.17 -6.20
N ASN A 16 15.66 -9.45 -7.48
CA ASN A 16 15.98 -10.71 -8.18
C ASN A 16 15.40 -11.96 -7.47
N ASP A 17 14.24 -11.78 -6.80
CA ASP A 17 13.55 -12.81 -6.03
C ASP A 17 12.08 -12.43 -5.87
N ASP A 18 11.17 -13.17 -6.46
CA ASP A 18 9.72 -12.96 -6.38
C ASP A 18 9.16 -13.25 -4.97
N THR A 19 9.91 -14.00 -4.15
CA THR A 19 9.56 -14.26 -2.76
C THR A 19 9.81 -13.05 -1.84
N MET A 20 10.54 -12.02 -2.33
CA MET A 20 10.73 -10.76 -1.62
C MET A 20 9.49 -9.86 -1.70
N MET A 21 8.32 -10.48 -1.58
CA MET A 21 7.03 -9.81 -1.49
C MET A 21 6.23 -10.36 -0.29
N THR A 22 5.61 -9.45 0.44
CA THR A 22 4.61 -9.78 1.48
C THR A 22 3.29 -9.17 1.09
N ARG A 23 2.24 -9.98 1.00
CA ARG A 23 0.87 -9.51 0.77
C ARG A 23 0.10 -9.53 2.09
N ILE A 24 -0.57 -8.42 2.37
CA ILE A 24 -1.47 -8.27 3.51
C ILE A 24 -2.83 -7.81 2.99
N ASP A 25 -3.86 -8.60 3.24
CA ASP A 25 -5.24 -8.28 2.85
C ASP A 25 -5.87 -7.40 3.92
N MET A 26 -6.20 -6.17 3.56
CA MET A 26 -6.76 -5.20 4.50
C MET A 26 -8.19 -5.51 4.92
N SER A 27 -8.89 -6.41 4.22
CA SER A 27 -10.20 -6.89 4.65
C SER A 27 -10.16 -7.65 5.99
N GLU A 28 -9.01 -8.18 6.39
CA GLU A 28 -8.80 -8.81 7.69
C GLU A 28 -8.60 -7.80 8.85
N TYR A 29 -8.45 -6.50 8.52
CA TYR A 29 -8.14 -5.40 9.44
C TYR A 29 -9.23 -4.34 9.51
N GLN A 30 -10.47 -4.73 9.31
CA GLN A 30 -11.66 -3.85 9.37
C GLN A 30 -11.98 -3.42 10.79
N GLU A 31 -11.71 -4.29 11.77
CA GLU A 31 -12.02 -4.06 13.18
C GLU A 31 -10.83 -3.48 13.93
N ARG A 32 -11.10 -2.57 14.88
CA ARG A 32 -10.05 -1.93 15.67
C ARG A 32 -9.12 -2.92 16.39
N HIS A 33 -9.66 -4.00 16.91
CA HIS A 33 -8.86 -5.01 17.61
C HIS A 33 -7.93 -5.79 16.67
N SER A 34 -8.25 -5.88 15.38
CA SER A 34 -7.39 -6.57 14.40
C SER A 34 -6.17 -5.74 14.02
N VAL A 35 -6.22 -4.41 14.19
CA VAL A 35 -5.09 -3.51 13.89
C VAL A 35 -3.83 -3.86 14.68
N SER A 36 -3.99 -4.31 15.94
CA SER A 36 -2.87 -4.74 16.76
C SER A 36 -2.10 -5.92 16.15
N ARG A 37 -2.71 -6.72 15.29
CA ARG A 37 -2.02 -7.81 14.58
C ARG A 37 -1.01 -7.30 13.53
N LEU A 38 -1.15 -6.06 13.04
CA LEU A 38 -0.18 -5.47 12.13
C LEU A 38 1.13 -5.09 12.82
N VAL A 39 1.04 -4.53 14.01
CA VAL A 39 2.18 -3.97 14.76
C VAL A 39 2.64 -4.89 15.89
N GLY A 40 1.76 -5.77 16.35
CA GLY A 40 1.93 -6.66 17.48
C GLY A 40 0.93 -6.37 18.60
N ALA A 41 0.56 -7.39 19.35
CA ALA A 41 -0.31 -7.25 20.51
C ALA A 41 0.44 -6.61 21.70
N PRO A 42 -0.23 -5.81 22.54
CA PRO A 42 0.35 -5.32 23.78
C PRO A 42 0.72 -6.45 24.74
N PRO A 43 1.64 -6.20 25.70
CA PRO A 43 1.97 -7.17 26.74
C PRO A 43 0.74 -7.68 27.47
N GLY A 44 0.65 -8.99 27.66
CA GLY A 44 -0.48 -9.65 28.35
C GLY A 44 -1.68 -10.00 27.46
N TYR A 45 -1.65 -9.65 26.17
CA TYR A 45 -2.68 -10.05 25.20
C TYR A 45 -2.25 -11.26 24.38
N VAL A 46 -3.23 -12.03 23.91
CA VAL A 46 -3.01 -13.17 23.02
C VAL A 46 -2.32 -12.68 21.73
N GLY A 47 -1.27 -13.40 21.30
CA GLY A 47 -0.48 -13.03 20.11
C GLY A 47 0.70 -12.08 20.40
N TYR A 48 0.97 -11.72 21.65
CA TYR A 48 2.12 -10.86 22.00
C TYR A 48 3.46 -11.46 21.52
N ASP A 49 3.64 -12.76 21.68
CA ASP A 49 4.90 -13.45 21.31
C ASP A 49 5.10 -13.54 19.79
N GLU A 50 4.02 -13.57 19.01
CA GLU A 50 4.05 -13.73 17.55
C GLU A 50 4.59 -12.47 16.84
N GLY A 51 4.45 -11.29 17.48
CA GLY A 51 4.79 -10.01 16.88
C GLY A 51 3.74 -9.54 15.86
N GLY A 52 3.96 -8.38 15.25
CA GLY A 52 3.05 -7.84 14.25
C GLY A 52 3.32 -8.38 12.85
N GLN A 53 2.28 -8.68 12.11
CA GLN A 53 2.40 -9.25 10.77
C GLN A 53 3.21 -8.34 9.82
N LEU A 54 2.94 -7.03 9.85
CA LEU A 54 3.67 -6.05 9.04
C LEU A 54 5.11 -5.85 9.55
N THR A 55 5.27 -5.65 10.85
CA THR A 55 6.58 -5.38 11.44
C THR A 55 7.51 -6.59 11.35
N GLU A 56 7.03 -7.80 11.58
CA GLU A 56 7.84 -9.02 11.45
C GLU A 56 8.19 -9.33 10.00
N ALA A 57 7.26 -9.09 9.05
CA ALA A 57 7.54 -9.29 7.63
C ALA A 57 8.70 -8.42 7.16
N VAL A 58 8.68 -7.11 7.46
CA VAL A 58 9.74 -6.18 7.08
C VAL A 58 11.02 -6.41 7.87
N ARG A 59 10.93 -6.78 9.14
CA ARG A 59 12.11 -7.12 9.94
C ARG A 59 12.88 -8.32 9.36
N ARG A 60 12.16 -9.32 8.85
CA ARG A 60 12.76 -10.51 8.23
C ARG A 60 13.27 -10.25 6.81
N LYS A 61 12.58 -9.38 6.07
CA LYS A 61 12.89 -9.03 4.68
C LYS A 61 12.90 -7.51 4.51
N PRO A 62 13.96 -6.81 4.95
CA PRO A 62 14.02 -5.35 4.91
C PRO A 62 14.07 -4.79 3.49
N TYR A 63 14.52 -5.57 2.54
CA TYR A 63 14.50 -5.26 1.10
C TYR A 63 13.39 -6.07 0.45
N SER A 64 12.17 -5.53 0.44
CA SER A 64 11.01 -6.25 -0.06
C SER A 64 9.90 -5.33 -0.56
N VAL A 65 8.94 -5.91 -1.24
CA VAL A 65 7.67 -5.27 -1.61
C VAL A 65 6.60 -5.69 -0.59
N VAL A 66 5.93 -4.73 0.02
CA VAL A 66 4.74 -4.96 0.84
C VAL A 66 3.52 -4.51 0.06
N LEU A 67 2.65 -5.46 -0.27
CA LEU A 67 1.39 -5.22 -0.95
C LEU A 67 0.26 -5.20 0.08
N LEU A 68 -0.36 -4.03 0.26
CA LEU A 68 -1.57 -3.83 1.06
C LEU A 68 -2.78 -3.86 0.14
N ASP A 69 -3.50 -4.98 0.11
CA ASP A 69 -4.61 -5.17 -0.82
C ASP A 69 -5.92 -4.70 -0.20
N GLU A 70 -6.78 -4.05 -1.00
CA GLU A 70 -8.10 -3.53 -0.61
C GLU A 70 -8.05 -2.54 0.57
N ILE A 71 -7.16 -1.54 0.45
CA ILE A 71 -6.89 -0.57 1.53
C ILE A 71 -8.13 0.16 2.03
N GLU A 72 -9.16 0.33 1.20
CA GLU A 72 -10.43 0.95 1.56
C GLU A 72 -11.22 0.20 2.61
N LYS A 73 -10.92 -1.07 2.83
CA LYS A 73 -11.58 -1.90 3.84
C LYS A 73 -10.94 -1.81 5.22
N ALA A 74 -9.74 -1.23 5.31
CA ALA A 74 -9.00 -1.14 6.54
C ALA A 74 -9.67 -0.22 7.56
N HIS A 75 -9.53 -0.56 8.86
CA HIS A 75 -9.92 0.34 9.93
C HIS A 75 -9.10 1.65 9.88
N PRO A 76 -9.66 2.81 10.22
CA PRO A 76 -8.96 4.09 10.22
C PRO A 76 -7.60 4.10 10.94
N ASP A 77 -7.44 3.36 12.02
CA ASP A 77 -6.18 3.28 12.76
C ASP A 77 -5.03 2.66 11.95
N VAL A 78 -5.33 1.85 10.92
CA VAL A 78 -4.32 1.32 9.98
C VAL A 78 -3.65 2.47 9.22
N PHE A 79 -4.42 3.47 8.81
CA PHE A 79 -3.88 4.62 8.09
C PHE A 79 -2.94 5.46 8.96
N ASN A 80 -3.21 5.57 10.28
CA ASN A 80 -2.31 6.26 11.20
C ASN A 80 -0.94 5.54 11.29
N ILE A 81 -0.96 4.20 11.28
CA ILE A 81 0.27 3.38 11.23
C ILE A 81 1.00 3.61 9.91
N LEU A 82 0.29 3.59 8.80
CA LEU A 82 0.89 3.81 7.47
C LEU A 82 1.45 5.22 7.31
N LEU A 83 0.78 6.25 7.85
CA LEU A 83 1.31 7.61 7.86
C LEU A 83 2.64 7.69 8.60
N GLN A 84 2.75 7.07 9.78
CA GLN A 84 4.02 7.01 10.51
C GLN A 84 5.12 6.34 9.68
N VAL A 85 4.80 5.22 9.01
CA VAL A 85 5.75 4.53 8.14
C VAL A 85 6.18 5.40 6.96
N LEU A 86 5.24 6.10 6.32
CA LEU A 86 5.51 6.93 5.14
C LEU A 86 6.29 8.21 5.50
N ASP A 87 6.02 8.81 6.66
CA ASP A 87 6.67 10.05 7.09
C ASP A 87 8.06 9.79 7.69
N ASP A 88 8.15 8.81 8.59
CA ASP A 88 9.37 8.55 9.36
C ASP A 88 10.25 7.45 8.73
N GLY A 89 9.72 6.66 7.81
CA GLY A 89 10.39 5.47 7.26
C GLY A 89 10.63 4.38 8.31
N ARG A 90 9.94 4.45 9.45
CA ARG A 90 10.12 3.57 10.60
C ARG A 90 8.79 3.31 11.29
N LEU A 91 8.69 2.15 11.93
CA LEU A 91 7.57 1.81 12.78
C LEU A 91 8.07 1.11 14.04
N THR A 92 7.63 1.55 15.21
CA THR A 92 7.94 0.87 16.47
C THR A 92 6.85 -0.14 16.79
N ASP A 93 7.24 -1.40 16.98
CA ASP A 93 6.32 -2.45 17.37
C ASP A 93 5.95 -2.37 18.86
N ASN A 94 4.97 -3.15 19.28
CA ASN A 94 4.51 -3.17 20.68
C ASN A 94 5.53 -3.80 21.67
N LYS A 95 6.64 -4.35 21.17
CA LYS A 95 7.79 -4.79 21.97
C LYS A 95 8.86 -3.70 22.11
N GLY A 96 8.59 -2.50 21.60
CA GLY A 96 9.53 -1.37 21.61
C GLY A 96 10.65 -1.47 20.57
N ARG A 97 10.57 -2.41 19.61
CA ARG A 97 11.58 -2.57 18.56
C ARG A 97 11.22 -1.69 17.39
N THR A 98 12.18 -0.91 16.93
CA THR A 98 12.01 -0.07 15.73
C THR A 98 12.34 -0.89 14.48
N VAL A 99 11.41 -0.93 13.53
CA VAL A 99 11.55 -1.58 12.23
C VAL A 99 11.76 -0.52 11.16
N ASP A 100 12.78 -0.69 10.33
CA ASP A 100 13.16 0.22 9.26
C ASP A 100 12.47 -0.15 7.94
N PHE A 101 11.69 0.78 7.39
CA PHE A 101 10.94 0.64 6.15
C PHE A 101 11.57 1.37 4.97
N ARG A 102 12.71 2.05 5.15
CA ARG A 102 13.31 2.90 4.11
C ARG A 102 13.75 2.15 2.86
N ASN A 103 13.98 0.84 2.99
CA ASN A 103 14.36 -0.03 1.87
C ASN A 103 13.20 -0.92 1.41
N THR A 104 11.97 -0.64 1.89
CA THR A 104 10.77 -1.40 1.57
C THR A 104 9.90 -0.59 0.61
N ILE A 105 9.36 -1.23 -0.41
CA ILE A 105 8.40 -0.62 -1.32
C ILE A 105 7.01 -0.99 -0.85
N ILE A 106 6.19 0.01 -0.55
CA ILE A 106 4.80 -0.19 -0.14
C ILE A 106 3.90 0.07 -1.33
N ILE A 107 3.12 -0.93 -1.72
CA ILE A 107 2.09 -0.85 -2.75
C ILE A 107 0.73 -0.98 -2.06
N MET A 108 -0.12 -0.01 -2.29
CA MET A 108 -1.52 -0.05 -1.82
C MET A 108 -2.42 -0.22 -3.03
N THR A 109 -3.34 -1.18 -2.96
CA THR A 109 -4.36 -1.37 -4.00
C THR A 109 -5.73 -1.05 -3.46
N SER A 110 -6.60 -0.58 -4.34
CA SER A 110 -7.99 -0.27 -4.04
C SER A 110 -8.88 -0.64 -5.21
N ASN A 111 -10.13 -0.98 -4.92
CA ASN A 111 -11.20 -1.13 -5.90
C ASN A 111 -12.09 0.12 -6.00
N MET A 112 -11.77 1.16 -5.22
CA MET A 112 -12.46 2.44 -5.31
C MET A 112 -12.32 3.03 -6.72
N GLY A 113 -13.42 3.56 -7.25
CA GLY A 113 -13.44 4.12 -8.61
C GLY A 113 -13.63 3.12 -9.74
N SER A 114 -13.69 1.81 -9.46
CA SER A 114 -13.93 0.80 -10.50
C SER A 114 -15.22 1.05 -11.29
N GLN A 115 -16.27 1.52 -10.63
CA GLN A 115 -17.54 1.87 -11.29
C GLN A 115 -17.37 3.06 -12.24
N ILE A 116 -16.69 4.12 -11.81
CA ILE A 116 -16.40 5.30 -12.66
C ILE A 116 -15.59 4.89 -13.89
N ILE A 117 -14.57 4.06 -13.67
CA ILE A 117 -13.75 3.53 -14.76
C ILE A 117 -14.63 2.75 -15.72
N GLN A 118 -15.42 1.80 -15.21
CA GLN A 118 -16.27 0.96 -16.04
C GLN A 118 -17.31 1.77 -16.82
N GLU A 119 -17.99 2.75 -16.21
CA GLU A 119 -18.97 3.60 -16.86
C GLU A 119 -18.38 4.47 -17.97
N ASN A 120 -17.23 5.10 -17.71
CA ASN A 120 -16.59 5.97 -18.68
C ASN A 120 -16.03 5.17 -19.87
N PHE A 121 -15.45 4.01 -19.60
CA PHE A 121 -14.94 3.15 -20.67
C PHE A 121 -16.06 2.45 -21.44
N SER A 122 -17.15 2.02 -20.78
CA SER A 122 -18.30 1.41 -21.48
C SER A 122 -18.97 2.38 -22.45
N LYS A 123 -19.06 3.65 -22.09
CA LYS A 123 -19.61 4.71 -22.95
C LYS A 123 -18.69 5.06 -24.12
N ALA A 124 -17.41 4.81 -23.99
CA ALA A 124 -16.40 5.08 -25.03
C ALA A 124 -16.16 3.89 -25.98
N PHE A 125 -16.70 2.70 -25.65
CA PHE A 125 -16.53 1.47 -26.44
C PHE A 125 -17.58 1.41 -27.57
N ASP A 126 -17.50 2.34 -28.51
CA ASP A 126 -18.28 2.29 -29.77
C ASP A 126 -17.39 1.87 -30.96
N GLY A 127 -16.54 0.85 -30.71
CA GLY A 127 -15.77 0.17 -31.78
C GLY A 127 -14.43 0.82 -32.15
N GLU A 128 -14.07 1.96 -31.59
CA GLU A 128 -12.79 2.64 -31.81
C GLU A 128 -11.96 2.76 -30.52
N LYS A 129 -10.67 3.00 -30.67
CA LYS A 129 -9.72 3.18 -29.56
C LYS A 129 -10.25 4.22 -28.57
N VAL A 130 -10.21 3.89 -27.29
CA VAL A 130 -10.52 4.85 -26.22
C VAL A 130 -9.68 6.10 -26.41
N SER A 131 -10.32 7.26 -26.56
CA SER A 131 -9.61 8.52 -26.78
C SER A 131 -8.83 8.92 -25.53
N GLU A 132 -7.70 9.62 -25.72
CA GLU A 132 -6.90 10.15 -24.60
C GLU A 132 -7.71 11.06 -23.68
N ASP A 133 -8.71 11.78 -24.22
CA ASP A 133 -9.62 12.64 -23.45
C ASP A 133 -10.46 11.85 -22.44
N VAL A 134 -10.94 10.65 -22.81
CA VAL A 134 -11.71 9.78 -21.90
C VAL A 134 -10.82 9.24 -20.78
N VAL A 135 -9.59 8.87 -21.11
CA VAL A 135 -8.61 8.40 -20.13
C VAL A 135 -8.30 9.51 -19.12
N GLU A 136 -8.01 10.72 -19.59
CA GLU A 136 -7.66 11.85 -18.72
C GLU A 136 -8.86 12.33 -17.87
N LYS A 137 -10.06 12.33 -18.44
CA LYS A 137 -11.29 12.61 -17.71
C LYS A 137 -11.51 11.60 -16.59
N THR A 138 -11.43 10.31 -16.91
CA THR A 138 -11.61 9.21 -15.93
C THR A 138 -10.56 9.30 -14.81
N ARG A 139 -9.32 9.58 -15.17
CA ARG A 139 -8.24 9.79 -14.21
C ARG A 139 -8.55 10.92 -13.22
N ARG A 140 -9.02 12.06 -13.70
CA ARG A 140 -9.41 13.20 -12.85
C ARG A 140 -10.56 12.85 -11.92
N GLU A 141 -11.60 12.21 -12.41
CA GLU A 141 -12.77 11.82 -11.61
C GLU A 141 -12.39 10.82 -10.50
N VAL A 142 -11.54 9.84 -10.81
CA VAL A 142 -11.03 8.88 -9.82
C VAL A 142 -10.16 9.58 -8.77
N ILE A 143 -9.27 10.48 -9.19
CA ILE A 143 -8.42 11.24 -8.25
C ILE A 143 -9.27 12.12 -7.31
N GLU A 144 -10.28 12.82 -7.83
CA GLU A 144 -11.16 13.64 -7.01
C GLU A 144 -11.97 12.80 -6.01
N MET A 145 -12.47 11.65 -6.43
CA MET A 145 -13.14 10.71 -5.55
C MET A 145 -12.20 10.22 -4.43
N LEU A 146 -10.96 9.83 -4.77
CA LEU A 146 -9.96 9.41 -3.80
C LEU A 146 -9.64 10.51 -2.79
N LYS A 147 -9.49 11.75 -3.24
CA LYS A 147 -9.28 12.90 -2.37
C LYS A 147 -10.42 13.09 -1.37
N VAL A 148 -11.66 12.87 -1.80
CA VAL A 148 -12.83 13.01 -0.92
C VAL A 148 -12.90 11.85 0.10
N GLN A 149 -12.69 10.64 -0.34
CA GLN A 149 -12.81 9.45 0.52
C GLN A 149 -11.62 9.28 1.47
N LEU A 150 -10.42 9.70 1.04
CA LEU A 150 -9.21 9.68 1.85
C LEU A 150 -8.98 10.99 2.62
N LYS A 151 -9.94 11.93 2.61
CA LYS A 151 -9.84 13.21 3.33
C LYS A 151 -9.47 13.14 4.81
N PRO A 152 -9.89 12.14 5.59
CA PRO A 152 -9.41 11.98 6.96
C PRO A 152 -7.89 11.68 7.03
N TYR A 153 -7.26 11.36 5.90
CA TYR A 153 -5.89 10.86 5.78
C TYR A 153 -4.98 11.80 4.97
N GLN A 154 -5.36 13.09 4.88
CA GLN A 154 -4.51 14.09 4.23
C GLN A 154 -3.29 14.44 5.09
N ALA A 155 -2.33 13.50 5.13
CA ALA A 155 -0.95 13.93 5.12
C ALA A 155 -0.60 14.40 3.68
N PRO A 156 0.28 15.39 3.52
CA PRO A 156 0.70 15.81 2.19
C PRO A 156 1.21 14.58 1.44
N ILE A 157 0.61 14.29 0.28
CA ILE A 157 1.18 13.31 -0.65
C ILE A 157 2.53 13.92 -1.04
N MET A 158 3.55 13.59 -0.28
CA MET A 158 4.92 13.91 -0.70
C MET A 158 5.13 13.13 -2.00
N ALA A 159 5.24 13.86 -3.09
CA ALA A 159 5.85 13.31 -4.29
C ALA A 159 7.12 12.58 -3.84
N PRO A 160 7.38 11.35 -4.32
CA PRO A 160 8.57 10.63 -3.91
C PRO A 160 9.75 11.57 -4.10
N LYS A 161 10.48 11.87 -3.03
CA LYS A 161 11.80 12.46 -3.14
C LYS A 161 12.66 11.37 -3.79
N ILE A 162 12.62 11.33 -5.13
CA ILE A 162 13.59 10.57 -5.90
C ILE A 162 14.91 11.21 -5.57
N GLY A 163 15.63 10.64 -4.60
CA GLY A 163 17.01 10.98 -4.35
C GLY A 163 17.79 10.76 -5.65
N PRO A 164 18.90 11.47 -5.87
CA PRO A 164 19.69 11.32 -7.08
C PRO A 164 20.03 9.84 -7.28
N VAL A 165 19.65 9.30 -8.44
CA VAL A 165 20.02 7.95 -8.87
C VAL A 165 21.55 7.87 -8.78
N PRO A 166 22.12 6.90 -8.03
CA PRO A 166 23.56 6.75 -7.99
C PRO A 166 24.10 6.57 -9.42
N ALA A 167 25.15 7.31 -9.76
CA ALA A 167 25.78 7.33 -11.08
C ALA A 167 26.52 6.02 -11.45
N MET A 168 26.00 4.86 -11.06
CA MET A 168 26.59 3.54 -11.30
C MET A 168 25.91 2.72 -12.41
N LEU A 169 25.13 3.39 -13.27
CA LEU A 169 24.64 2.76 -14.52
C LEU A 169 24.94 3.71 -15.70
N ARG A 170 26.22 3.84 -16.03
CA ARG A 170 26.70 4.22 -17.36
C ARG A 170 27.60 3.14 -17.91
#